data_c242b5b1c998f342bba91d78c0e6078b
#
_entry.id   c242b5b1c998f342bba91d78c0e6078b
#
_cell.length_a   1.000
_cell.length_b   1.000
_cell.length_c   1.000
_cell.angle_alpha   90.00
_cell.angle_beta   90.00
_cell.angle_gamma   90.00
#
_symmetry.space_group_name_H-M   'P 1'
#
loop_
_entity.id
_entity.type
_entity.pdbx_description
1 polymer ?
#
loop_
_entity_poly.entity_id
_entity_poly.type
_entity_poly.pdbx_seq_one_letter_code
_entity_poly.pdbx_strand_id
1 'polypeptide(L)'
;MTMTARTTVTATVNGIEVTVPAGGTILEACREMGTDLPTMCFGPTLTPANACRVCMVELEGSRVLVPSCSRVLEDGMVINTGTARAENSRKLVMELLGSASELDRASDDVSRWMESHRADPTRFGSPADAVARETPTPGHHKPPSLDEAATVAEPAKVEDDLYVRDYSRCILCYKCVDACGDQHQNTFAISVAGRGFDAHISTEFDVALPGSACVYCGNCIAVCPTGALEGKIAWDMKEAGTWDESKQEVTRTVCSYCGVGCNLDVHTQDGRIVDVTSPLDHEVTLGNLCIKGRFGWMYVYSGADAPSEAGGGLEGGRPPS
;
A
#
# COMPACT_ATOMS: atom_id res chain seq x y z
N MET A 1 -34.81 17.88 -15.53
CA MET A 1 -33.40 17.56 -15.29
C MET A 1 -32.67 17.61 -16.63
N THR A 2 -31.93 18.65 -16.88
CA THR A 2 -31.13 18.81 -18.13
C THR A 2 -29.92 17.89 -17.98
N MET A 3 -29.89 16.79 -18.72
CA MET A 3 -28.67 15.95 -18.78
C MET A 3 -27.57 16.81 -19.42
N THR A 4 -26.64 17.25 -18.62
CA THR A 4 -25.42 17.87 -19.12
C THR A 4 -24.68 16.80 -19.91
N ALA A 5 -24.47 17.03 -21.22
CA ALA A 5 -23.67 16.14 -22.04
C ALA A 5 -22.30 15.96 -21.35
N ARG A 6 -21.91 14.72 -21.03
CA ARG A 6 -20.57 14.44 -20.53
C ARG A 6 -19.61 14.85 -21.64
N THR A 7 -18.84 15.91 -21.41
CA THR A 7 -17.74 16.27 -22.29
C THR A 7 -16.72 15.15 -22.26
N THR A 8 -16.32 14.67 -23.42
CA THR A 8 -15.25 13.68 -23.56
C THR A 8 -14.03 14.34 -24.17
N VAL A 9 -12.88 13.78 -23.96
CA VAL A 9 -11.60 14.13 -24.59
C VAL A 9 -11.07 12.93 -25.36
N THR A 10 -10.45 13.18 -26.49
CA THR A 10 -9.88 12.17 -27.38
C THR A 10 -8.37 12.35 -27.47
N ALA A 11 -7.64 11.27 -27.26
CA ALA A 11 -6.17 11.25 -27.31
C ALA A 11 -5.68 9.99 -28.03
N THR A 12 -4.41 9.95 -28.37
CA THR A 12 -3.75 8.78 -28.96
C THR A 12 -2.82 8.15 -27.93
N VAL A 13 -3.04 6.88 -27.60
CA VAL A 13 -2.17 6.11 -26.70
C VAL A 13 -1.58 4.95 -27.50
N ASN A 14 -0.25 4.90 -27.59
CA ASN A 14 0.48 3.87 -28.35
C ASN A 14 0.00 3.72 -29.81
N GLY A 15 -0.40 4.83 -30.44
CA GLY A 15 -0.91 4.86 -31.80
C GLY A 15 -2.39 4.49 -31.97
N ILE A 16 -3.11 4.23 -30.87
CA ILE A 16 -4.55 3.92 -30.88
C ILE A 16 -5.32 5.10 -30.29
N GLU A 17 -6.38 5.52 -30.98
CA GLU A 17 -7.26 6.58 -30.49
C GLU A 17 -8.14 6.06 -29.33
N VAL A 18 -8.22 6.83 -28.26
CA VAL A 18 -9.03 6.54 -27.07
C VAL A 18 -9.82 7.79 -26.70
N THR A 19 -11.08 7.61 -26.33
CA THR A 19 -11.96 8.68 -25.86
C THR A 19 -12.43 8.37 -24.45
N VAL A 20 -12.14 9.26 -23.52
CA VAL A 20 -12.52 9.14 -22.11
C VAL A 20 -13.31 10.36 -21.64
N PRO A 21 -14.01 10.29 -20.50
CA PRO A 21 -14.65 11.45 -19.90
C PRO A 21 -13.62 12.56 -19.60
N ALA A 22 -14.00 13.82 -19.86
CA ALA A 22 -13.15 14.96 -19.55
C ALA A 22 -12.82 15.01 -18.04
N GLY A 23 -11.57 15.29 -17.72
CA GLY A 23 -11.06 15.27 -16.35
C GLY A 23 -10.42 13.94 -15.96
N GLY A 24 -10.56 12.90 -16.77
CA GLY A 24 -9.84 11.63 -16.58
C GLY A 24 -8.32 11.79 -16.76
N THR A 25 -7.54 10.89 -16.17
CA THR A 25 -6.08 10.87 -16.24
C THR A 25 -5.56 10.06 -17.44
N ILE A 26 -4.30 10.26 -17.79
CA ILE A 26 -3.63 9.41 -18.79
C ILE A 26 -3.66 7.93 -18.35
N LEU A 27 -3.52 7.65 -17.04
CA LEU A 27 -3.57 6.29 -16.51
C LEU A 27 -4.92 5.62 -16.74
N GLU A 28 -6.03 6.34 -16.51
CA GLU A 28 -7.38 5.83 -16.77
C GLU A 28 -7.56 5.46 -18.23
N ALA A 29 -7.14 6.33 -19.14
CA ALA A 29 -7.18 6.04 -20.58
C ALA A 29 -6.34 4.80 -20.95
N CYS A 30 -5.14 4.64 -20.36
CA CYS A 30 -4.31 3.46 -20.55
C CYS A 30 -5.00 2.19 -20.05
N ARG A 31 -5.63 2.23 -18.87
CA ARG A 31 -6.33 1.10 -18.26
C ARG A 31 -7.56 0.67 -19.07
N GLU A 32 -8.34 1.61 -19.59
CA GLU A 32 -9.48 1.31 -20.49
C GLU A 32 -9.04 0.56 -21.75
N MET A 33 -7.81 0.78 -22.20
CA MET A 33 -7.22 0.07 -23.33
C MET A 33 -6.53 -1.26 -22.93
N GLY A 34 -6.58 -1.65 -21.66
CA GLY A 34 -5.89 -2.84 -21.16
C GLY A 34 -4.38 -2.68 -21.02
N THR A 35 -3.86 -1.45 -21.05
CA THR A 35 -2.42 -1.20 -20.83
C THR A 35 -2.14 -1.14 -19.34
N ASP A 36 -1.39 -2.14 -18.84
CA ASP A 36 -0.98 -2.22 -17.44
C ASP A 36 0.23 -1.31 -17.17
N LEU A 37 -0.01 -0.18 -16.51
CA LEU A 37 1.03 0.72 -16.05
C LEU A 37 1.18 0.61 -14.52
N PRO A 38 2.43 0.49 -14.02
CA PRO A 38 2.66 0.35 -12.59
C PRO A 38 2.28 1.60 -11.82
N THR A 39 1.68 1.41 -10.63
CA THR A 39 1.29 2.48 -9.72
C THR A 39 1.47 2.04 -8.27
N MET A 40 2.46 2.59 -7.56
CA MET A 40 2.69 2.25 -6.15
C MET A 40 2.09 3.28 -5.19
N CYS A 41 2.10 4.57 -5.56
CA CYS A 41 1.56 5.66 -4.73
C CYS A 41 0.13 6.08 -5.10
N PHE A 42 -0.57 5.26 -5.87
CA PHE A 42 -1.95 5.46 -6.29
C PHE A 42 -2.73 4.14 -6.14
N GLY A 43 -3.97 4.23 -5.75
CA GLY A 43 -4.90 3.13 -5.66
C GLY A 43 -6.29 3.54 -6.15
N PRO A 44 -7.21 2.58 -6.37
CA PRO A 44 -8.52 2.85 -6.98
C PRO A 44 -9.41 3.77 -6.14
N THR A 45 -9.13 3.88 -4.84
CA THR A 45 -9.95 4.65 -3.88
C THR A 45 -9.23 5.87 -3.31
N LEU A 46 -8.01 6.16 -3.78
CA LEU A 46 -7.18 7.27 -3.32
C LEU A 46 -6.81 8.17 -4.47
N THR A 47 -6.62 9.45 -4.20
CA THR A 47 -6.01 10.38 -5.16
C THR A 47 -4.51 10.11 -5.28
N PRO A 48 -3.89 10.37 -6.43
CA PRO A 48 -2.47 10.12 -6.62
C PRO A 48 -1.61 11.02 -5.73
N ALA A 49 -0.82 10.44 -4.82
CA ALA A 49 0.19 11.19 -4.05
C ALA A 49 1.32 11.73 -4.93
N ASN A 50 1.46 11.20 -6.16
CA ASN A 50 2.44 11.64 -7.14
C ASN A 50 3.90 11.55 -6.65
N ALA A 51 4.19 10.57 -5.79
CA ALA A 51 5.48 10.39 -5.12
C ALA A 51 6.39 9.38 -5.82
N CYS A 52 5.91 8.17 -6.11
CA CYS A 52 6.75 7.03 -6.50
C CYS A 52 7.35 7.11 -7.92
N ARG A 53 6.73 7.82 -8.85
CA ARG A 53 7.19 7.98 -10.24
C ARG A 53 7.34 6.70 -11.07
N VAL A 54 6.73 5.59 -10.67
CA VAL A 54 6.74 4.36 -11.47
C VAL A 54 5.76 4.38 -12.65
N CYS A 55 4.81 5.33 -12.70
CA CYS A 55 3.80 5.44 -13.73
C CYS A 55 4.19 6.37 -14.90
N MET A 56 5.48 6.68 -15.05
CA MET A 56 5.95 7.65 -16.05
C MET A 56 5.72 7.17 -17.48
N VAL A 57 5.22 8.08 -18.33
CA VAL A 57 4.99 7.89 -19.75
C VAL A 57 5.58 9.04 -20.56
N GLU A 58 5.79 8.82 -21.86
CA GLU A 58 6.25 9.86 -22.77
C GLU A 58 5.04 10.55 -23.41
N LEU A 59 5.02 11.88 -23.34
CA LEU A 59 4.03 12.72 -23.96
C LEU A 59 4.71 13.47 -25.13
N GLU A 60 4.17 13.36 -26.33
CA GLU A 60 4.70 14.03 -27.50
C GLU A 60 4.72 15.56 -27.28
N GLY A 61 5.81 16.19 -27.70
CA GLY A 61 6.06 17.62 -27.45
C GLY A 61 6.57 17.96 -26.06
N SER A 62 6.57 17.03 -25.10
CA SER A 62 7.15 17.23 -23.76
C SER A 62 8.63 16.87 -23.71
N ARG A 63 9.44 17.73 -23.10
CA ARG A 63 10.86 17.45 -22.87
C ARG A 63 11.11 16.45 -21.75
N VAL A 64 10.12 16.24 -20.89
CA VAL A 64 10.18 15.35 -19.71
C VAL A 64 9.10 14.28 -19.78
N LEU A 65 9.37 13.14 -19.14
CA LEU A 65 8.32 12.15 -18.90
C LEU A 65 7.28 12.73 -17.94
N VAL A 66 6.02 12.33 -18.10
CA VAL A 66 4.91 12.78 -17.25
C VAL A 66 4.33 11.63 -16.45
N PRO A 67 3.86 11.87 -15.20
CA PRO A 67 3.20 10.85 -14.39
C PRO A 67 1.78 10.61 -14.92
N SER A 68 1.50 9.41 -15.39
CA SER A 68 0.18 9.07 -15.94
C SER A 68 -0.94 9.11 -14.90
N CYS A 69 -0.63 8.80 -13.63
CA CYS A 69 -1.63 8.73 -12.56
C CYS A 69 -2.25 10.09 -12.18
N SER A 70 -1.56 11.20 -12.43
CA SER A 70 -2.00 12.54 -12.03
C SER A 70 -2.12 13.53 -13.19
N ARG A 71 -1.53 13.23 -14.34
CA ARG A 71 -1.67 14.10 -15.52
C ARG A 71 -3.06 13.88 -16.14
N VAL A 72 -3.88 14.92 -16.10
CA VAL A 72 -5.19 14.94 -16.75
C VAL A 72 -4.98 14.84 -18.26
N LEU A 73 -5.81 14.01 -18.91
CA LEU A 73 -5.84 13.84 -20.35
C LEU A 73 -6.48 15.07 -21.00
N GLU A 74 -5.85 15.58 -22.02
CA GLU A 74 -6.33 16.70 -22.82
C GLU A 74 -6.52 16.27 -24.27
N ASP A 75 -7.40 16.95 -24.98
CA ASP A 75 -7.74 16.62 -26.36
C ASP A 75 -6.51 16.72 -27.27
N GLY A 76 -6.33 15.73 -28.14
CA GLY A 76 -5.21 15.66 -29.07
C GLY A 76 -3.85 15.25 -28.47
N MET A 77 -3.77 14.88 -27.20
CA MET A 77 -2.52 14.34 -26.64
C MET A 77 -2.10 13.05 -27.34
N VAL A 78 -0.78 12.90 -27.56
CA VAL A 78 -0.16 11.66 -28.07
C VAL A 78 0.77 11.10 -26.99
N ILE A 79 0.41 9.94 -26.46
CA ILE A 79 1.07 9.29 -25.33
C ILE A 79 1.71 7.98 -25.78
N ASN A 80 2.96 7.75 -25.40
CA ASN A 80 3.68 6.52 -25.63
C ASN A 80 4.11 5.92 -24.30
N THR A 81 3.65 4.71 -24.00
CA THR A 81 3.92 4.02 -22.74
C THR A 81 5.13 3.09 -22.83
N GLY A 82 5.47 2.59 -24.03
CA GLY A 82 6.50 1.59 -24.28
C GLY A 82 7.80 2.13 -24.88
N THR A 83 8.07 3.45 -24.79
CA THR A 83 9.37 3.98 -25.27
C THR A 83 10.51 3.53 -24.37
N ALA A 84 11.68 3.31 -24.93
CA ALA A 84 12.86 2.92 -24.16
C ALA A 84 13.16 3.88 -23.00
N ARG A 85 12.86 5.18 -23.19
CA ARG A 85 13.01 6.19 -22.15
C ARG A 85 12.04 5.99 -20.99
N ALA A 86 10.77 5.73 -21.28
CA ALA A 86 9.73 5.49 -20.26
C ALA A 86 10.00 4.18 -19.52
N GLU A 87 10.32 3.11 -20.23
CA GLU A 87 10.62 1.80 -19.65
C GLU A 87 11.86 1.83 -18.77
N ASN A 88 12.95 2.45 -19.23
CA ASN A 88 14.16 2.61 -18.42
C ASN A 88 13.92 3.45 -17.17
N SER A 89 13.09 4.50 -17.26
CA SER A 89 12.74 5.32 -16.10
C SER A 89 11.98 4.49 -15.06
N ARG A 90 10.95 3.74 -15.47
CA ARG A 90 10.18 2.88 -14.56
C ARG A 90 11.07 1.82 -13.92
N LYS A 91 11.86 1.10 -14.74
CA LYS A 91 12.78 0.09 -14.24
C LYS A 91 13.74 0.67 -13.19
N LEU A 92 14.40 1.79 -13.51
CA LEU A 92 15.38 2.42 -12.61
C LEU A 92 14.75 2.84 -11.27
N VAL A 93 13.54 3.40 -11.29
CA VAL A 93 12.83 3.76 -10.07
C VAL A 93 12.49 2.53 -9.25
N MET A 94 12.02 1.45 -9.86
CA MET A 94 11.74 0.19 -9.17
C MET A 94 13.00 -0.41 -8.55
N GLU A 95 14.13 -0.38 -9.25
CA GLU A 95 15.43 -0.84 -8.73
C GLU A 95 15.89 -0.02 -7.53
N LEU A 96 15.70 1.31 -7.56
CA LEU A 96 16.01 2.19 -6.42
C LEU A 96 15.10 1.89 -5.22
N LEU A 97 13.80 1.70 -5.45
CA LEU A 97 12.85 1.36 -4.38
C LEU A 97 13.17 0.00 -3.76
N GLY A 98 13.44 -1.02 -4.59
CA GLY A 98 13.81 -2.36 -4.12
C GLY A 98 15.14 -2.40 -3.39
N SER A 99 16.11 -1.55 -3.78
CA SER A 99 17.39 -1.45 -3.07
C SER A 99 17.30 -0.63 -1.77
N ALA A 100 16.27 0.21 -1.63
CA ALA A 100 16.08 1.05 -0.44
C ALA A 100 15.19 0.41 0.63
N SER A 101 14.26 -0.48 0.23
CA SER A 101 13.23 -1.04 1.10
C SER A 101 13.03 -2.53 0.81
N GLU A 102 12.77 -3.31 1.85
CA GLU A 102 12.45 -4.74 1.70
C GLU A 102 11.09 -4.91 1.01
N LEU A 103 11.07 -5.58 -0.15
CA LEU A 103 9.86 -5.79 -0.96
C LEU A 103 9.40 -7.26 -1.00
N ASP A 104 9.93 -8.12 -0.13
CA ASP A 104 9.59 -9.55 -0.02
C ASP A 104 8.13 -9.82 0.40
N ARG A 105 7.44 -8.81 0.96
CA ARG A 105 6.02 -8.82 1.32
C ARG A 105 5.18 -7.85 0.49
N ALA A 106 5.73 -7.38 -0.61
CA ALA A 106 4.99 -6.50 -1.51
C ALA A 106 3.79 -7.23 -2.12
N SER A 107 2.76 -6.46 -2.48
CA SER A 107 1.58 -6.99 -3.15
C SER A 107 1.94 -7.66 -4.48
N ASP A 108 1.10 -8.59 -4.94
CA ASP A 108 1.25 -9.29 -6.22
C ASP A 108 1.45 -8.33 -7.40
N ASP A 109 0.75 -7.20 -7.40
CA ASP A 109 0.91 -6.17 -8.42
C ASP A 109 2.32 -5.60 -8.44
N VAL A 110 2.89 -5.26 -7.28
CA VAL A 110 4.25 -4.73 -7.18
C VAL A 110 5.26 -5.77 -7.64
N SER A 111 5.11 -7.02 -7.18
CA SER A 111 5.97 -8.14 -7.56
C SER A 111 5.92 -8.39 -9.08
N ARG A 112 4.73 -8.41 -9.66
CA ARG A 112 4.50 -8.56 -11.10
C ARG A 112 5.11 -7.42 -11.91
N TRP A 113 5.02 -6.17 -11.45
CA TRP A 113 5.64 -5.04 -12.14
C TRP A 113 7.16 -5.07 -12.05
N MET A 114 7.72 -5.45 -10.90
CA MET A 114 9.18 -5.66 -10.76
C MET A 114 9.68 -6.69 -11.78
N GLU A 115 9.01 -7.83 -11.87
CA GLU A 115 9.35 -8.90 -12.80
C GLU A 115 9.20 -8.47 -14.27
N SER A 116 8.05 -7.89 -14.65
CA SER A 116 7.76 -7.49 -16.04
C SER A 116 8.73 -6.42 -16.57
N HIS A 117 9.23 -5.54 -15.70
CA HIS A 117 10.25 -4.54 -16.05
C HIS A 117 11.67 -5.06 -15.84
N ARG A 118 11.86 -6.32 -15.39
CA ARG A 118 13.17 -6.92 -15.08
C ARG A 118 13.99 -6.01 -14.16
N ALA A 119 13.32 -5.46 -13.14
CA ALA A 119 13.95 -4.61 -12.15
C ALA A 119 14.74 -5.47 -11.17
N ASP A 120 16.01 -5.17 -10.98
CA ASP A 120 16.86 -5.84 -10.00
C ASP A 120 16.79 -5.09 -8.67
N PRO A 121 16.13 -5.64 -7.63
CA PRO A 121 15.96 -4.98 -6.34
C PRO A 121 17.28 -4.82 -5.58
N THR A 122 18.37 -5.43 -6.04
CA THR A 122 19.68 -5.37 -5.38
C THR A 122 20.70 -4.52 -6.12
N ARG A 123 20.30 -3.90 -7.23
CA ARG A 123 21.23 -3.15 -8.10
C ARG A 123 22.00 -2.04 -7.38
N PHE A 124 21.40 -1.40 -6.41
CA PHE A 124 22.01 -0.31 -5.63
C PHE A 124 22.25 -0.71 -4.16
N GLY A 125 22.59 -1.97 -3.93
CA GLY A 125 22.71 -2.57 -2.61
C GLY A 125 21.42 -3.28 -2.19
N SER A 126 21.52 -4.13 -1.17
CA SER A 126 20.39 -4.85 -0.61
C SER A 126 19.96 -4.23 0.72
N PRO A 127 18.66 -3.99 0.97
CA PRO A 127 18.18 -3.55 2.29
C PRO A 127 18.55 -4.54 3.41
N ALA A 128 18.57 -5.84 3.09
CA ALA A 128 18.94 -6.89 4.03
C ALA A 128 20.40 -6.82 4.48
N ASP A 129 21.29 -6.22 3.67
CA ASP A 129 22.70 -6.00 4.00
C ASP A 129 22.91 -4.69 4.78
N ALA A 130 21.86 -3.88 4.89
CA ALA A 130 21.90 -2.70 5.74
C ALA A 130 22.17 -3.13 7.19
N VAL A 131 23.24 -2.60 7.74
CA VAL A 131 23.78 -2.96 9.07
C VAL A 131 22.66 -3.04 10.09
N ALA A 132 22.56 -4.17 10.79
CA ALA A 132 21.69 -4.34 11.95
C ALA A 132 21.87 -3.15 12.89
N ARG A 133 20.82 -2.39 13.13
CA ARG A 133 20.92 -1.12 13.84
C ARG A 133 20.79 -1.35 15.31
N GLU A 134 21.86 -1.02 16.02
CA GLU A 134 21.87 -1.02 17.47
C GLU A 134 20.97 0.10 18.03
N THR A 135 20.77 1.16 17.26
CA THR A 135 19.88 2.28 17.62
C THR A 135 18.87 2.53 16.53
N PRO A 136 17.58 2.28 16.77
CA PRO A 136 16.52 2.55 15.80
C PRO A 136 16.39 4.05 15.57
N THR A 137 16.76 4.52 14.39
CA THR A 137 16.55 5.91 13.97
C THR A 137 15.61 5.89 12.79
N PRO A 138 14.46 6.58 12.84
CA PRO A 138 13.50 6.64 11.74
C PRO A 138 14.11 7.21 10.45
N GLY A 139 13.54 6.82 9.33
CA GLY A 139 13.89 7.34 8.01
C GLY A 139 14.94 6.54 7.25
N HIS A 140 15.34 7.08 6.10
CA HIS A 140 16.33 6.45 5.22
C HIS A 140 17.74 6.88 5.61
N HIS A 141 18.61 5.91 5.83
CA HIS A 141 19.98 6.18 6.21
C HIS A 141 20.90 6.14 5.01
N LYS A 142 21.74 7.18 4.94
CA LYS A 142 22.73 7.29 3.89
C LYS A 142 23.74 6.13 3.99
N PRO A 143 23.97 5.38 2.92
CA PRO A 143 24.95 4.31 2.90
C PRO A 143 26.39 4.86 3.03
N PRO A 144 27.36 4.02 3.41
CA PRO A 144 28.76 4.40 3.46
C PRO A 144 29.34 4.62 2.06
N SER A 145 28.77 4.01 1.02
CA SER A 145 29.15 4.13 -0.39
C SER A 145 28.17 5.01 -1.15
N LEU A 146 28.68 5.77 -2.16
CA LEU A 146 27.84 6.57 -3.04
C LEU A 146 27.07 5.71 -4.08
N ASP A 147 27.47 4.45 -4.22
CA ASP A 147 26.91 3.52 -5.20
C ASP A 147 25.73 2.70 -4.63
N GLU A 148 25.43 2.88 -3.34
CA GLU A 148 24.36 2.18 -2.65
C GLU A 148 23.18 3.11 -2.36
N ALA A 149 21.97 2.54 -2.35
CA ALA A 149 20.76 3.26 -1.95
C ALA A 149 20.73 3.52 -0.44
N ALA A 150 20.12 4.63 -0.03
CA ALA A 150 19.81 4.84 1.37
C ALA A 150 18.68 3.89 1.79
N THR A 151 18.84 3.19 2.91
CA THR A 151 17.90 2.16 3.39
C THR A 151 17.22 2.57 4.68
N VAL A 152 16.01 2.05 4.91
CA VAL A 152 15.35 2.09 6.21
C VAL A 152 15.73 0.84 6.99
N ALA A 153 16.06 0.96 8.26
CA ALA A 153 16.35 -0.17 9.15
C ALA A 153 15.93 0.18 10.58
N GLU A 154 14.64 0.42 10.75
CA GLU A 154 14.03 0.40 12.07
C GLU A 154 13.53 -1.02 12.38
N PRO A 155 13.53 -1.45 13.65
CA PRO A 155 12.86 -2.68 14.03
C PRO A 155 11.34 -2.53 13.78
N ALA A 156 10.68 -3.65 13.48
CA ALA A 156 9.24 -3.67 13.39
C ALA A 156 8.60 -3.23 14.70
N LYS A 157 7.63 -2.31 14.63
CA LYS A 157 6.89 -1.80 15.79
C LYS A 157 5.66 -2.69 16.01
N VAL A 158 5.73 -3.55 17.03
CA VAL A 158 4.63 -4.40 17.50
C VAL A 158 4.11 -3.79 18.79
N GLU A 159 3.07 -2.97 18.70
CA GLU A 159 2.60 -2.13 19.82
C GLU A 159 1.25 -2.57 20.37
N ASP A 160 0.57 -3.47 19.67
CA ASP A 160 -0.73 -4.03 20.02
C ASP A 160 -0.96 -5.38 19.30
N ASP A 161 -2.09 -6.02 19.61
CA ASP A 161 -2.46 -7.33 19.07
C ASP A 161 -3.11 -7.26 17.66
N LEU A 162 -3.29 -6.09 17.08
CA LEU A 162 -3.99 -5.88 15.81
C LEU A 162 -3.06 -5.53 14.66
N TYR A 163 -1.99 -4.75 14.94
CA TYR A 163 -1.13 -4.14 13.93
C TYR A 163 0.34 -4.47 14.11
N VAL A 164 1.03 -4.54 12.99
CA VAL A 164 2.49 -4.41 12.93
C VAL A 164 2.85 -3.30 11.95
N ARG A 165 3.80 -2.47 12.33
CA ARG A 165 4.39 -1.41 11.50
C ARG A 165 5.87 -1.72 11.28
N ASP A 166 6.21 -2.21 10.09
CA ASP A 166 7.58 -2.48 9.67
C ASP A 166 8.01 -1.49 8.59
N TYR A 167 8.59 -0.41 9.01
CA TYR A 167 8.98 0.66 8.08
C TYR A 167 10.26 0.35 7.28
N SER A 168 10.96 -0.76 7.54
CA SER A 168 12.00 -1.26 6.63
C SER A 168 11.45 -1.55 5.22
N ARG A 169 10.13 -1.79 5.12
CA ARG A 169 9.38 -2.05 3.89
C ARG A 169 8.74 -0.80 3.30
N CYS A 170 8.89 0.36 3.94
CA CYS A 170 8.19 1.57 3.55
C CYS A 170 8.89 2.29 2.39
N ILE A 171 8.17 2.51 1.30
CA ILE A 171 8.62 3.26 0.12
C ILE A 171 8.14 4.72 0.13
N LEU A 172 7.60 5.24 1.23
CA LEU A 172 7.05 6.59 1.36
C LEU A 172 6.04 6.94 0.25
N CYS A 173 5.14 6.02 -0.06
CA CYS A 173 4.12 6.22 -1.10
C CYS A 173 2.93 7.07 -0.66
N TYR A 174 2.80 7.35 0.64
CA TYR A 174 1.76 8.16 1.30
C TYR A 174 0.32 7.58 1.28
N LYS A 175 0.07 6.46 0.65
CA LYS A 175 -1.29 5.86 0.59
C LYS A 175 -1.90 5.66 1.98
N CYS A 176 -1.10 5.19 2.95
CA CYS A 176 -1.57 5.00 4.32
C CYS A 176 -1.92 6.33 5.03
N VAL A 177 -1.18 7.41 4.73
CA VAL A 177 -1.45 8.76 5.25
C VAL A 177 -2.77 9.28 4.67
N ASP A 178 -2.95 9.14 3.36
CA ASP A 178 -4.18 9.56 2.67
C ASP A 178 -5.40 8.76 3.15
N ALA A 179 -5.25 7.44 3.35
CA ALA A 179 -6.32 6.60 3.89
C ALA A 179 -6.62 6.88 5.38
N CYS A 180 -5.65 7.31 6.18
CA CYS A 180 -5.86 7.77 7.55
C CYS A 180 -6.44 9.19 7.60
N GLY A 181 -6.14 9.99 6.57
CA GLY A 181 -6.56 11.37 6.39
C GLY A 181 -7.96 11.53 5.81
N ASP A 182 -8.13 12.60 5.06
CA ASP A 182 -9.40 13.10 4.53
C ASP A 182 -10.05 12.20 3.46
N GLN A 183 -9.28 11.29 2.87
CA GLN A 183 -9.80 10.46 1.79
C GLN A 183 -10.63 9.26 2.29
N HIS A 184 -10.31 8.70 3.48
CA HIS A 184 -11.08 7.59 4.04
C HIS A 184 -11.52 7.83 5.49
N GLN A 185 -10.57 7.79 6.45
CA GLN A 185 -10.92 7.70 7.87
C GLN A 185 -11.05 9.04 8.57
N ASN A 186 -10.35 10.07 8.10
CA ASN A 186 -10.36 11.42 8.65
C ASN A 186 -9.92 11.53 10.14
N THR A 187 -9.00 10.67 10.58
CA THR A 187 -8.42 10.70 11.93
C THR A 187 -7.04 11.31 12.00
N PHE A 188 -6.28 11.25 10.90
CA PHE A 188 -4.91 11.78 10.82
C PHE A 188 -3.97 11.24 11.89
N ALA A 189 -4.18 9.98 12.32
CA ALA A 189 -3.36 9.35 13.36
C ALA A 189 -1.92 9.11 12.93
N ILE A 190 -1.68 8.96 11.63
CA ILE A 190 -0.36 8.82 11.03
C ILE A 190 -0.15 9.89 9.96
N SER A 191 1.07 10.39 9.88
CA SER A 191 1.48 11.40 8.90
C SER A 191 2.95 11.25 8.58
N VAL A 192 3.49 12.12 7.72
CA VAL A 192 4.91 12.19 7.44
C VAL A 192 5.60 13.04 8.49
N ALA A 193 6.60 12.47 9.15
CA ALA A 193 7.51 13.18 10.03
C ALA A 193 8.89 13.32 9.37
N GLY A 194 9.71 14.24 9.86
CA GLY A 194 11.05 14.50 9.34
C GLY A 194 11.05 15.12 7.94
N ARG A 195 12.21 15.13 7.30
CA ARG A 195 12.40 15.63 5.94
C ARG A 195 13.68 15.06 5.32
N GLY A 196 13.76 15.04 3.98
CA GLY A 196 14.91 14.48 3.28
C GLY A 196 15.08 13.00 3.62
N PHE A 197 16.27 12.57 4.00
CA PHE A 197 16.54 11.19 4.40
C PHE A 197 15.87 10.79 5.72
N ASP A 198 15.56 11.75 6.59
CA ASP A 198 14.86 11.48 7.86
C ASP A 198 13.33 11.39 7.69
N ALA A 199 12.80 11.58 6.47
CA ALA A 199 11.38 11.47 6.23
C ALA A 199 10.90 10.02 6.46
N HIS A 200 9.84 9.89 7.28
CA HIS A 200 9.25 8.60 7.65
C HIS A 200 7.77 8.77 8.01
N ILE A 201 7.06 7.67 8.07
CA ILE A 201 5.67 7.66 8.56
C ILE A 201 5.69 7.53 10.08
N SER A 202 4.97 8.40 10.76
CA SER A 202 4.92 8.42 12.21
C SER A 202 3.54 8.84 12.72
N THR A 203 3.29 8.53 13.97
CA THR A 203 2.24 9.13 14.79
C THR A 203 2.73 10.49 15.34
N GLU A 204 1.83 11.28 15.93
CA GLU A 204 2.21 12.52 16.62
C GLU A 204 3.21 12.20 17.73
N PHE A 205 4.36 12.89 17.73
CA PHE A 205 5.49 12.65 18.67
C PHE A 205 6.02 11.22 18.72
N ASP A 206 5.81 10.44 17.68
CA ASP A 206 6.19 9.01 17.59
C ASP A 206 5.66 8.15 18.74
N VAL A 207 4.50 8.50 19.29
CA VAL A 207 3.85 7.67 20.30
C VAL A 207 3.34 6.37 19.68
N ALA A 208 3.21 5.33 20.50
CA ALA A 208 2.61 4.07 20.05
C ALA A 208 1.17 4.27 19.54
N LEU A 209 0.73 3.46 18.56
CA LEU A 209 -0.62 3.55 18.00
C LEU A 209 -1.73 3.59 19.06
N PRO A 210 -1.68 2.77 20.15
CA PRO A 210 -2.68 2.85 21.23
C PRO A 210 -2.75 4.19 21.94
N GLY A 211 -1.66 4.97 21.93
CA GLY A 211 -1.59 6.30 22.52
C GLY A 211 -1.90 7.46 21.55
N SER A 212 -2.20 7.15 20.29
CA SER A 212 -2.45 8.13 19.23
C SER A 212 -3.96 8.33 18.94
N ALA A 213 -4.28 9.12 17.93
CA ALA A 213 -5.64 9.27 17.42
C ALA A 213 -6.14 8.06 16.59
N CYS A 214 -5.42 6.94 16.58
CA CYS A 214 -5.77 5.75 15.81
C CYS A 214 -7.09 5.16 16.28
N VAL A 215 -8.00 4.87 15.33
CA VAL A 215 -9.29 4.21 15.57
C VAL A 215 -9.30 2.74 15.14
N TYR A 216 -8.14 2.19 14.84
CA TYR A 216 -7.95 0.77 14.51
C TYR A 216 -8.79 0.26 13.32
N CYS A 217 -9.07 1.11 12.34
CA CYS A 217 -9.86 0.74 11.17
C CYS A 217 -9.13 -0.20 10.20
N GLY A 218 -7.79 -0.17 10.17
CA GLY A 218 -6.96 -0.96 9.26
C GLY A 218 -6.98 -0.50 7.80
N ASN A 219 -7.56 0.67 7.48
CA ASN A 219 -7.57 1.14 6.10
C ASN A 219 -6.18 1.46 5.58
N CYS A 220 -5.24 1.84 6.44
CA CYS A 220 -3.83 2.01 6.11
C CYS A 220 -3.15 0.67 5.72
N ILE A 221 -3.55 -0.44 6.36
CA ILE A 221 -3.09 -1.79 6.00
C ILE A 221 -3.59 -2.14 4.59
N ALA A 222 -4.89 -1.97 4.35
CA ALA A 222 -5.54 -2.33 3.10
C ALA A 222 -4.93 -1.63 1.86
N VAL A 223 -4.33 -0.47 2.03
CA VAL A 223 -3.74 0.30 0.91
C VAL A 223 -2.22 0.21 0.83
N CYS A 224 -1.55 -0.42 1.81
CA CYS A 224 -0.09 -0.51 1.82
C CYS A 224 0.40 -1.47 0.72
N PRO A 225 1.19 -1.00 -0.27
CA PRO A 225 1.58 -1.85 -1.39
C PRO A 225 2.78 -2.74 -1.08
N THR A 226 3.46 -2.56 0.06
CA THR A 226 4.75 -3.21 0.35
C THR A 226 4.74 -4.03 1.65
N GLY A 227 3.58 -4.14 2.32
CA GLY A 227 3.51 -4.86 3.60
C GLY A 227 4.18 -4.14 4.77
N ALA A 228 4.47 -2.83 4.64
CA ALA A 228 4.99 -2.04 5.75
C ALA A 228 3.98 -1.89 6.92
N LEU A 229 2.71 -2.07 6.63
CA LEU A 229 1.62 -2.11 7.59
C LEU A 229 0.84 -3.40 7.36
N GLU A 230 0.78 -4.24 8.35
CA GLU A 230 0.11 -5.54 8.29
C GLU A 230 -0.76 -5.81 9.52
N GLY A 231 -1.74 -6.72 9.39
CA GLY A 231 -2.44 -7.30 10.52
C GLY A 231 -1.51 -8.23 11.31
N LYS A 232 -1.61 -8.21 12.64
CA LYS A 232 -0.70 -8.97 13.53
C LYS A 232 -0.71 -10.48 13.23
N ILE A 233 -1.88 -11.06 12.97
CA ILE A 233 -1.99 -12.50 12.65
C ILE A 233 -1.29 -12.84 11.35
N ALA A 234 -1.51 -12.06 10.29
CA ALA A 234 -0.84 -12.28 9.01
C ALA A 234 0.68 -12.12 9.14
N TRP A 235 1.12 -11.11 9.89
CA TRP A 235 2.54 -10.90 10.21
C TRP A 235 3.14 -12.12 10.90
N ASP A 236 2.54 -12.58 12.00
CA ASP A 236 3.06 -13.71 12.77
C ASP A 236 3.13 -15.00 11.95
N MET A 237 2.14 -15.25 11.12
CA MET A 237 2.13 -16.41 10.22
C MET A 237 3.22 -16.31 9.16
N LYS A 238 3.49 -15.12 8.62
CA LYS A 238 4.59 -14.88 7.66
C LYS A 238 5.96 -15.05 8.33
N GLU A 239 6.15 -14.51 9.54
CA GLU A 239 7.37 -14.72 10.31
C GLU A 239 7.62 -16.20 10.63
N ALA A 240 6.56 -16.94 10.95
CA ALA A 240 6.63 -18.37 11.22
C ALA A 240 6.75 -19.24 9.93
N GLY A 241 6.66 -18.65 8.74
CA GLY A 241 6.65 -19.38 7.47
C GLY A 241 5.40 -20.26 7.26
N THR A 242 4.30 -19.96 7.93
CA THR A 242 3.04 -20.72 7.87
C THR A 242 1.97 -20.04 7.02
N TRP A 243 2.17 -18.79 6.60
CA TRP A 243 1.28 -18.10 5.67
C TRP A 243 1.39 -18.69 4.27
N ASP A 244 0.27 -19.13 3.70
CA ASP A 244 0.23 -19.77 2.37
C ASP A 244 -1.06 -19.36 1.65
N GLU A 245 -0.97 -18.34 0.79
CA GLU A 245 -2.12 -17.82 0.04
C GLU A 245 -2.76 -18.87 -0.89
N SER A 246 -1.98 -19.86 -1.34
CA SER A 246 -2.51 -20.94 -2.18
C SER A 246 -3.46 -21.89 -1.44
N LYS A 247 -3.42 -21.89 -0.10
CA LYS A 247 -4.32 -22.66 0.77
C LYS A 247 -5.49 -21.83 1.29
N GLN A 248 -5.52 -20.55 0.96
CA GLN A 248 -6.59 -19.69 1.46
C GLN A 248 -7.85 -19.82 0.62
N GLU A 249 -8.98 -19.92 1.33
CA GLU A 249 -10.31 -19.79 0.75
C GLU A 249 -10.88 -18.43 1.12
N VAL A 250 -11.41 -17.72 0.12
CA VAL A 250 -12.02 -16.39 0.34
C VAL A 250 -13.53 -16.51 0.23
N THR A 251 -14.22 -16.20 1.31
CA THR A 251 -15.69 -16.21 1.37
C THR A 251 -16.22 -14.80 1.55
N ARG A 252 -17.04 -14.33 0.61
CA ARG A 252 -17.72 -13.04 0.72
C ARG A 252 -18.94 -13.14 1.60
N THR A 253 -19.05 -12.24 2.58
CA THR A 253 -20.18 -12.16 3.50
C THR A 253 -20.48 -10.71 3.88
N VAL A 254 -21.53 -10.52 4.71
CA VAL A 254 -21.92 -9.21 5.22
C VAL A 254 -21.55 -9.09 6.69
N CYS A 255 -20.97 -7.96 7.07
CA CYS A 255 -20.64 -7.65 8.46
C CYS A 255 -21.90 -7.61 9.33
N SER A 256 -21.89 -8.36 10.44
CA SER A 256 -23.03 -8.51 11.35
C SER A 256 -23.13 -7.43 12.43
N TYR A 257 -22.16 -6.49 12.51
CA TYR A 257 -22.05 -5.58 13.66
C TYR A 257 -23.00 -4.39 13.62
N CYS A 258 -23.34 -3.87 12.44
CA CYS A 258 -24.24 -2.71 12.35
C CYS A 258 -24.97 -2.63 11.02
N GLY A 259 -25.92 -1.68 10.91
CA GLY A 259 -26.78 -1.52 9.75
C GLY A 259 -26.12 -0.93 8.49
N VAL A 260 -24.81 -0.64 8.50
CA VAL A 260 -24.08 -0.22 7.29
C VAL A 260 -24.02 -1.36 6.27
N GLY A 261 -23.97 -2.63 6.73
CA GLY A 261 -24.01 -3.79 5.85
C GLY A 261 -22.73 -3.93 4.99
N CYS A 262 -21.56 -3.61 5.56
CA CYS A 262 -20.29 -3.74 4.87
C CYS A 262 -20.07 -5.17 4.36
N ASN A 263 -19.65 -5.32 3.11
CA ASN A 263 -19.19 -6.60 2.61
C ASN A 263 -17.78 -6.88 3.11
N LEU A 264 -17.57 -8.13 3.52
CA LEU A 264 -16.32 -8.67 4.00
C LEU A 264 -15.89 -9.79 3.07
N ASP A 265 -14.63 -9.81 2.69
CA ASP A 265 -13.96 -10.98 2.13
C ASP A 265 -13.16 -11.63 3.27
N VAL A 266 -13.66 -12.77 3.75
CA VAL A 266 -13.09 -13.52 4.87
C VAL A 266 -12.12 -14.54 4.31
N HIS A 267 -10.84 -14.41 4.68
CA HIS A 267 -9.77 -15.32 4.27
C HIS A 267 -9.59 -16.40 5.33
N THR A 268 -9.70 -17.65 4.92
CA THR A 268 -9.50 -18.81 5.81
C THR A 268 -8.37 -19.68 5.29
N GLN A 269 -7.50 -20.12 6.19
CA GLN A 269 -6.45 -21.09 5.92
C GLN A 269 -6.53 -22.23 6.94
N ASP A 270 -6.53 -23.47 6.46
CA ASP A 270 -6.66 -24.67 7.30
C ASP A 270 -7.90 -24.61 8.24
N GLY A 271 -9.02 -24.06 7.73
CA GLY A 271 -10.28 -23.92 8.47
C GLY A 271 -10.29 -22.81 9.51
N ARG A 272 -9.29 -21.92 9.57
CA ARG A 272 -9.22 -20.77 10.46
C ARG A 272 -9.24 -19.47 9.68
N ILE A 273 -9.93 -18.46 10.19
CA ILE A 273 -9.87 -17.10 9.65
C ILE A 273 -8.47 -16.56 9.95
N VAL A 274 -7.80 -16.05 8.92
CA VAL A 274 -6.45 -15.49 9.03
C VAL A 274 -6.42 -13.99 8.71
N ASP A 275 -7.38 -13.51 7.91
CA ASP A 275 -7.55 -12.09 7.60
C ASP A 275 -8.98 -11.79 7.18
N VAL A 276 -9.38 -10.51 7.26
CA VAL A 276 -10.64 -9.99 6.72
C VAL A 276 -10.37 -8.71 5.97
N THR A 277 -10.68 -8.71 4.69
CA THR A 277 -10.56 -7.56 3.81
C THR A 277 -11.93 -7.03 3.37
N SER A 278 -11.96 -5.90 2.71
CA SER A 278 -13.16 -5.34 2.10
C SER A 278 -13.02 -5.33 0.59
N PRO A 279 -14.00 -5.82 -0.16
CA PRO A 279 -13.96 -5.79 -1.62
C PRO A 279 -13.98 -4.35 -2.15
N LEU A 280 -13.24 -4.12 -3.24
CA LEU A 280 -13.21 -2.83 -3.94
C LEU A 280 -14.42 -2.62 -4.85
N ASP A 281 -15.09 -3.70 -5.24
CA ASP A 281 -16.25 -3.72 -6.15
C ASP A 281 -17.60 -3.53 -5.45
N HIS A 282 -17.59 -3.10 -4.19
CA HIS A 282 -18.80 -2.88 -3.40
C HIS A 282 -19.02 -1.40 -3.10
N GLU A 283 -20.16 -0.86 -3.54
CA GLU A 283 -20.48 0.59 -3.50
C GLU A 283 -20.51 1.21 -2.11
N VAL A 284 -20.77 0.41 -1.04
CA VAL A 284 -20.87 0.91 0.34
C VAL A 284 -19.49 1.12 0.97
N THR A 285 -18.58 0.20 0.75
CA THR A 285 -17.31 0.16 1.49
C THR A 285 -16.08 0.55 0.67
N LEU A 286 -16.06 0.25 -0.63
CA LEU A 286 -14.94 0.59 -1.51
C LEU A 286 -13.58 0.26 -0.91
N GLY A 287 -13.41 -0.94 -0.34
CA GLY A 287 -12.17 -1.37 0.29
C GLY A 287 -11.99 -0.94 1.76
N ASN A 288 -12.92 -0.16 2.33
CA ASN A 288 -12.79 0.37 3.68
C ASN A 288 -13.61 -0.42 4.70
N LEU A 289 -13.09 -0.52 5.92
CA LEU A 289 -13.76 -1.12 7.07
C LEU A 289 -13.52 -0.25 8.32
N CYS A 290 -14.32 -0.51 9.35
CA CYS A 290 -14.01 -0.07 10.72
C CYS A 290 -13.34 -1.21 11.50
N ILE A 291 -12.89 -0.92 12.71
CA ILE A 291 -12.26 -1.91 13.60
C ILE A 291 -13.09 -3.20 13.74
N LYS A 292 -14.43 -3.08 13.87
CA LYS A 292 -15.30 -4.24 14.03
C LYS A 292 -15.34 -5.14 12.81
N GLY A 293 -15.43 -4.54 11.60
CA GLY A 293 -15.41 -5.31 10.36
C GLY A 293 -14.09 -5.99 10.13
N ARG A 294 -12.99 -5.29 10.36
CA ARG A 294 -11.64 -5.80 10.06
C ARG A 294 -11.13 -6.81 11.09
N PHE A 295 -11.35 -6.57 12.37
CA PHE A 295 -10.75 -7.37 13.45
C PHE A 295 -11.78 -8.03 14.38
N GLY A 296 -13.08 -7.67 14.26
CA GLY A 296 -14.11 -8.17 15.16
C GLY A 296 -14.34 -9.68 15.12
N TRP A 297 -13.86 -10.36 14.08
CA TRP A 297 -13.93 -11.82 13.95
C TRP A 297 -13.04 -12.57 14.95
N MET A 298 -12.07 -11.91 15.56
CA MET A 298 -11.13 -12.54 16.51
C MET A 298 -11.84 -13.19 17.70
N TYR A 299 -13.05 -12.75 18.04
CA TYR A 299 -13.84 -13.39 19.11
C TYR A 299 -14.20 -14.86 18.82
N VAL A 300 -14.21 -15.27 17.55
CA VAL A 300 -14.50 -16.65 17.15
C VAL A 300 -13.50 -17.62 17.79
N TYR A 301 -12.30 -17.15 18.05
CA TYR A 301 -11.21 -17.92 18.66
C TYR A 301 -10.94 -17.54 20.12
N SER A 302 -11.79 -16.69 20.72
CA SER A 302 -11.72 -16.39 22.15
C SER A 302 -12.25 -17.57 22.96
N GLY A 303 -11.35 -18.36 23.54
CA GLY A 303 -11.67 -19.57 24.30
C GLY A 303 -10.61 -20.65 24.15
N ALA A 304 -10.97 -21.92 24.42
CA ALA A 304 -10.05 -23.05 24.38
C ALA A 304 -9.43 -23.33 22.99
N ASP A 305 -10.01 -22.75 21.94
CA ASP A 305 -9.55 -22.88 20.54
C ASP A 305 -8.77 -21.67 20.05
N ALA A 306 -8.43 -20.71 20.94
CA ALA A 306 -7.54 -19.61 20.58
C ALA A 306 -6.21 -20.18 20.03
N PRO A 307 -5.62 -19.61 18.98
CA PRO A 307 -4.29 -20.02 18.52
C PRO A 307 -3.37 -19.98 19.73
N SER A 308 -2.76 -21.12 20.09
CA SER A 308 -1.81 -21.16 21.20
C SER A 308 -0.72 -20.15 20.90
N GLU A 309 -0.55 -19.17 21.77
CA GLU A 309 0.55 -18.22 21.73
C GLU A 309 1.85 -18.98 21.54
N ALA A 310 2.49 -18.78 20.39
CA ALA A 310 3.86 -19.21 20.23
C ALA A 310 4.72 -18.27 21.10
N GLY A 311 4.84 -18.62 22.39
CA GLY A 311 5.88 -18.16 23.30
C GLY A 311 5.93 -16.67 23.59
N GLY A 312 5.14 -16.22 24.57
CA GLY A 312 5.32 -14.90 25.18
C GLY A 312 4.19 -14.61 26.18
N GLY A 313 4.40 -15.02 27.45
CA GLY A 313 3.44 -14.80 28.52
C GLY A 313 3.16 -13.33 28.76
N LEU A 314 1.90 -12.94 28.63
CA LEU A 314 1.38 -11.69 29.18
C LEU A 314 0.72 -12.01 30.53
N GLU A 315 1.39 -11.65 31.63
CA GLU A 315 0.74 -11.57 32.94
C GLU A 315 -0.34 -10.48 32.89
N GLY A 316 -1.59 -10.88 33.10
CA GLY A 316 -2.75 -10.02 33.07
C GLY A 316 -2.72 -8.95 34.14
N GLY A 317 -2.47 -7.71 33.75
CA GLY A 317 -2.73 -6.53 34.55
C GLY A 317 -4.19 -6.07 34.40
N ARG A 318 -5.03 -6.36 35.38
CA ARG A 318 -6.38 -5.81 35.50
C ARG A 318 -6.27 -4.30 35.77
N PRO A 319 -7.00 -3.42 35.06
CA PRO A 319 -6.96 -1.99 35.37
C PRO A 319 -7.55 -1.72 36.78
N PRO A 320 -7.01 -0.75 37.52
CA PRO A 320 -7.60 -0.36 38.81
C PRO A 320 -8.96 0.31 38.62
N SER A 321 -9.83 0.00 39.55
CA SER A 321 -11.23 0.49 39.71
C SER A 321 -11.34 2.00 39.88
#